data_d2f504aa364e5c1d71a05127e2d3794b
#
_entry.id   d2f504aa364e5c1d71a05127e2d3794b
#
_cell.length_a   1.000
_cell.length_b   1.000
_cell.length_c   1.000
_cell.angle_alpha   90.00
_cell.angle_beta   90.00
_cell.angle_gamma   90.00
#
_symmetry.space_group_name_H-M   'P 1'
#
loop_
_entity.id
_entity.type
_entity.pdbx_description
1 polymer ?
#
loop_
_entity_poly.entity_id
_entity_poly.type
_entity_poly.pdbx_seq_one_letter_code
_entity_poly.pdbx_strand_id
1 'polypeptide(L)'
;MSGHWFPSELAPDTWLRDARVPATLLAAPPGPPDPEGLVRIAVRVGDGRILAVAPAGTADGGVDMDGGQLWPCLIDAHVHLDKTEIWHRATNPDGTHPGAAAAVTADRVANWSEADIAARFEFGLACAYAHGTAAMRTHIDSYGEHAHHGWSAFRRLRDQWSGRIALQASSLCPTNRLDGEAGEALADLVADSGGLFGMTTTGTPIDDDFRARLRRFFDMASARQLRVDVHVDETGDQSARALKEIAIEAIRRNWGQTIQCGHCCALAMQTDEEAELTIRLVREAGIAIVTLPMCNMYLQGRAPGRTPRWRGVTLIQEFAAAGVPVSFASDNCRDPFYPYGDYDMLEVFRETVRIAQLDLPISPWPGSVGVTPATVCGLPGGRIAVGEPADLIAFRARGMTELLARPQADRVVLRRGRVIDAVAPDYRELDRL
;
A
#
# COMPACT_ATOMS: atom_id res chain seq x y z
N MET A 1 32.24 19.70 4.66
CA MET A 1 32.45 18.88 3.46
C MET A 1 31.41 17.76 3.51
N SER A 2 30.26 17.96 2.90
CA SER A 2 29.24 16.91 2.75
C SER A 2 29.64 16.04 1.55
N GLY A 3 30.62 15.16 1.74
CA GLY A 3 30.90 14.12 0.78
C GLY A 3 29.65 13.26 0.67
N HIS A 4 29.14 13.07 -0.53
CA HIS A 4 28.06 12.13 -0.79
C HIS A 4 28.53 10.74 -0.30
N TRP A 5 27.81 10.14 0.65
CA TRP A 5 28.13 8.83 1.22
C TRP A 5 27.97 7.69 0.22
N PHE A 6 27.27 7.97 -0.89
CA PHE A 6 27.02 7.07 -1.99
C PHE A 6 27.37 7.80 -3.31
N PRO A 7 27.98 7.15 -4.31
CA PRO A 7 28.31 7.79 -5.58
C PRO A 7 27.04 8.22 -6.33
N SER A 8 27.12 9.36 -7.00
CA SER A 8 26.01 9.87 -7.85
C SER A 8 25.77 9.00 -9.10
N GLU A 9 26.79 8.25 -9.52
CA GLU A 9 26.71 7.30 -10.64
C GLU A 9 27.42 5.99 -10.26
N LEU A 10 26.86 4.87 -10.72
CA LEU A 10 27.50 3.57 -10.61
C LEU A 10 28.19 3.20 -11.93
N ALA A 11 29.31 2.51 -11.86
CA ALA A 11 29.88 1.87 -13.04
C ALA A 11 28.88 0.85 -13.63
N PRO A 12 28.95 0.58 -14.94
CA PRO A 12 27.98 -0.30 -15.62
C PRO A 12 27.86 -1.70 -15.03
N ASP A 13 28.89 -2.18 -14.36
CA ASP A 13 28.95 -3.46 -13.65
C ASP A 13 29.65 -3.22 -12.29
N THR A 14 28.85 -3.20 -11.22
CA THR A 14 29.33 -2.77 -9.91
C THR A 14 28.81 -3.68 -8.79
N TRP A 15 29.67 -3.97 -7.81
CA TRP A 15 29.26 -4.56 -6.55
C TRP A 15 28.86 -3.47 -5.54
N LEU A 16 27.73 -3.67 -4.88
CA LEU A 16 27.36 -3.00 -3.64
C LEU A 16 27.75 -3.94 -2.50
N ARG A 17 28.90 -3.66 -1.86
CA ARG A 17 29.53 -4.55 -0.86
C ARG A 17 29.08 -4.19 0.54
N ASP A 18 29.16 -5.18 1.42
CA ASP A 18 28.91 -5.02 2.85
C ASP A 18 27.56 -4.36 3.16
N ALA A 19 26.56 -4.69 2.39
CA ALA A 19 25.19 -4.26 2.61
C ALA A 19 24.48 -5.17 3.62
N ARG A 20 23.54 -4.62 4.38
CA ARG A 20 22.59 -5.37 5.22
C ARG A 20 21.20 -5.32 4.62
N VAL A 21 20.59 -6.48 4.50
CA VAL A 21 19.24 -6.61 3.90
C VAL A 21 18.35 -7.43 4.83
N PRO A 22 17.10 -6.98 5.10
CA PRO A 22 16.14 -7.84 5.79
C PRO A 22 15.95 -9.17 5.05
N ALA A 23 16.07 -10.27 5.76
CA ALA A 23 15.95 -11.63 5.17
C ALA A 23 14.64 -11.82 4.41
N THR A 24 13.56 -11.20 4.89
CA THR A 24 12.23 -11.24 4.27
C THR A 24 12.14 -10.50 2.92
N LEU A 25 13.14 -9.68 2.57
CA LEU A 25 13.24 -9.00 1.28
C LEU A 25 14.20 -9.69 0.30
N LEU A 26 14.79 -10.82 0.69
CA LEU A 26 15.66 -11.64 -0.15
C LEU A 26 14.88 -12.86 -0.66
N ALA A 27 14.98 -13.14 -1.95
CA ALA A 27 14.40 -14.38 -2.49
C ALA A 27 15.11 -15.63 -1.99
N ALA A 28 16.45 -15.54 -1.79
CA ALA A 28 17.29 -16.59 -1.23
C ALA A 28 18.39 -15.92 -0.39
N PRO A 29 18.26 -15.88 0.95
CA PRO A 29 19.31 -15.35 1.81
C PRO A 29 20.60 -16.18 1.70
N PRO A 30 21.76 -15.55 1.41
CA PRO A 30 23.02 -16.30 1.26
C PRO A 30 23.69 -16.66 2.59
N GLY A 31 23.07 -16.35 3.72
CA GLY A 31 23.52 -16.64 5.06
C GLY A 31 22.45 -16.44 6.11
N PRO A 32 22.73 -16.78 7.37
CA PRO A 32 21.78 -16.60 8.46
C PRO A 32 21.58 -15.11 8.76
N PRO A 33 20.34 -14.71 9.14
CA PRO A 33 20.09 -13.36 9.63
C PRO A 33 20.65 -13.15 11.05
N ASP A 34 20.94 -11.90 11.37
CA ASP A 34 21.23 -11.46 12.74
C ASP A 34 19.92 -11.38 13.58
N PRO A 35 20.00 -11.00 14.89
CA PRO A 35 18.81 -10.89 15.74
C PRO A 35 17.76 -9.88 15.28
N GLU A 36 18.13 -8.88 14.47
CA GLU A 36 17.19 -7.93 13.85
C GLU A 36 16.62 -8.45 12.51
N GLY A 37 17.02 -9.64 12.07
CA GLY A 37 16.60 -10.23 10.81
C GLY A 37 17.38 -9.76 9.59
N LEU A 38 18.55 -9.11 9.78
CA LEU A 38 19.37 -8.58 8.70
C LEU A 38 20.44 -9.59 8.26
N VAL A 39 20.63 -9.76 6.96
CA VAL A 39 21.67 -10.59 6.35
C VAL A 39 22.74 -9.69 5.73
N ARG A 40 24.04 -9.95 6.02
CA ARG A 40 25.14 -9.22 5.38
C ARG A 40 25.47 -9.85 4.03
N ILE A 41 25.39 -9.04 2.98
CA ILE A 41 25.53 -9.49 1.59
C ILE A 41 26.36 -8.53 0.74
N ALA A 42 26.71 -9.01 -0.48
CA ALA A 42 27.12 -8.19 -1.59
C ALA A 42 26.15 -8.41 -2.76
N VAL A 43 25.74 -7.34 -3.43
CA VAL A 43 24.86 -7.37 -4.60
C VAL A 43 25.59 -6.83 -5.81
N ARG A 44 25.65 -7.61 -6.89
CA ARG A 44 26.21 -7.16 -8.18
C ARG A 44 25.11 -6.62 -9.07
N VAL A 45 25.29 -5.42 -9.54
CA VAL A 45 24.34 -4.69 -10.38
C VAL A 45 24.99 -4.42 -11.73
N GLY A 46 24.30 -4.78 -12.82
CA GLY A 46 24.74 -4.50 -14.18
C GLY A 46 23.57 -4.66 -15.16
N ASP A 47 23.63 -3.96 -16.29
CA ASP A 47 22.59 -3.97 -17.32
C ASP A 47 21.16 -3.69 -16.80
N GLY A 48 21.07 -2.89 -15.76
CA GLY A 48 19.81 -2.53 -15.11
C GLY A 48 19.20 -3.63 -14.22
N ARG A 49 19.96 -4.72 -13.97
CA ARG A 49 19.49 -5.88 -13.21
C ARG A 49 20.42 -6.25 -12.08
N ILE A 50 19.92 -7.05 -11.16
CA ILE A 50 20.70 -7.74 -10.15
C ILE A 50 21.34 -8.97 -10.81
N LEU A 51 22.66 -8.98 -10.94
CA LEU A 51 23.42 -10.05 -11.58
C LEU A 51 23.84 -11.16 -10.62
N ALA A 52 24.08 -10.79 -9.34
CA ALA A 52 24.44 -11.75 -8.30
C ALA A 52 24.06 -11.23 -6.91
N VAL A 53 23.78 -12.17 -6.00
CA VAL A 53 23.64 -11.94 -4.56
C VAL A 53 24.56 -12.94 -3.85
N ALA A 54 25.50 -12.47 -3.04
CA ALA A 54 26.53 -13.30 -2.43
C ALA A 54 26.72 -12.91 -0.94
N PRO A 55 27.34 -13.78 -0.10
CA PRO A 55 27.72 -13.40 1.24
C PRO A 55 28.65 -12.18 1.25
N ALA A 56 28.61 -11.37 2.29
CA ALA A 56 29.56 -10.27 2.46
C ALA A 56 31.01 -10.80 2.47
N GLY A 57 31.95 -10.01 1.91
CA GLY A 57 33.35 -10.37 1.82
C GLY A 57 33.72 -11.24 0.61
N THR A 58 32.77 -11.62 -0.25
CA THR A 58 33.05 -12.37 -1.48
C THR A 58 33.39 -11.50 -2.69
N ALA A 59 33.16 -10.19 -2.58
CA ALA A 59 33.37 -9.24 -3.67
C ALA A 59 34.53 -8.28 -3.37
N ASP A 60 35.39 -8.09 -4.38
CA ASP A 60 36.45 -7.07 -4.37
C ASP A 60 36.04 -5.89 -5.25
N GLY A 61 36.33 -4.66 -4.81
CA GLY A 61 35.97 -3.45 -5.56
C GLY A 61 34.48 -3.07 -5.45
N GLY A 62 34.09 -2.03 -6.19
CA GLY A 62 32.72 -1.49 -6.16
C GLY A 62 32.46 -0.51 -5.02
N VAL A 63 31.20 -0.32 -4.67
CA VAL A 63 30.73 0.61 -3.62
C VAL A 63 30.66 -0.13 -2.28
N ASP A 64 31.34 0.40 -1.27
CA ASP A 64 31.25 -0.10 0.09
C ASP A 64 30.08 0.56 0.81
N MET A 65 29.11 -0.24 1.24
CA MET A 65 27.93 0.23 1.99
C MET A 65 28.23 0.47 3.47
N ASP A 66 29.43 0.09 3.96
CA ASP A 66 29.84 0.24 5.37
C ASP A 66 28.80 -0.33 6.35
N GLY A 67 28.21 -1.44 6.02
CA GLY A 67 27.12 -2.06 6.78
C GLY A 67 25.78 -1.36 6.68
N GLY A 68 25.63 -0.37 5.83
CA GLY A 68 24.35 0.30 5.54
C GLY A 68 23.31 -0.66 4.94
N GLN A 69 22.03 -0.35 5.12
CA GLN A 69 20.98 -1.21 4.61
C GLN A 69 20.72 -0.98 3.11
N LEU A 70 20.40 -2.06 2.42
CA LEU A 70 19.96 -2.06 1.02
C LEU A 70 18.63 -2.77 0.92
N TRP A 71 17.61 -2.06 0.50
CA TRP A 71 16.27 -2.59 0.31
C TRP A 71 15.89 -2.60 -1.18
N PRO A 72 14.98 -3.47 -1.63
CA PRO A 72 14.34 -3.26 -2.93
C PRO A 72 13.47 -2.01 -2.89
N CYS A 73 13.18 -1.41 -4.04
CA CYS A 73 12.11 -0.41 -4.10
C CYS A 73 10.80 -1.02 -3.63
N LEU A 74 10.01 -0.22 -2.89
CA LEU A 74 8.87 -0.67 -2.11
C LEU A 74 7.58 -0.69 -2.93
N ILE A 75 6.53 -1.30 -2.36
CA ILE A 75 5.23 -1.45 -3.02
C ILE A 75 4.15 -0.91 -2.09
N ASP A 76 3.34 -0.01 -2.63
CA ASP A 76 2.18 0.54 -1.94
C ASP A 76 0.90 -0.12 -2.46
N ALA A 77 0.34 -1.03 -1.66
CA ALA A 77 -0.75 -1.90 -2.08
C ALA A 77 -2.14 -1.27 -1.95
N HIS A 78 -2.24 -0.04 -1.43
CA HIS A 78 -3.53 0.60 -1.21
C HIS A 78 -3.37 2.11 -1.03
N VAL A 79 -3.75 2.86 -2.05
CA VAL A 79 -3.73 4.34 -2.06
C VAL A 79 -4.97 4.91 -2.74
N HIS A 80 -5.16 6.23 -2.66
CA HIS A 80 -6.26 6.95 -3.27
C HIS A 80 -5.75 8.14 -4.11
N LEU A 81 -5.14 7.83 -5.27
CA LEU A 81 -4.53 8.86 -6.12
C LEU A 81 -5.55 9.77 -6.83
N ASP A 82 -6.80 9.35 -6.96
CA ASP A 82 -7.87 10.15 -7.56
C ASP A 82 -8.35 11.31 -6.68
N LYS A 83 -8.22 11.17 -5.35
CA LYS A 83 -8.64 12.19 -4.36
C LYS A 83 -7.49 12.78 -3.55
N THR A 84 -6.25 12.41 -3.85
CA THR A 84 -5.06 12.93 -3.17
C THR A 84 -4.89 14.44 -3.36
N GLU A 85 -4.13 15.07 -2.46
CA GLU A 85 -3.66 16.45 -2.57
C GLU A 85 -4.75 17.52 -2.64
N ILE A 86 -5.94 17.27 -2.11
CA ILE A 86 -7.03 18.27 -2.06
C ILE A 86 -7.16 18.96 -0.70
N TRP A 87 -6.31 18.66 0.29
CA TRP A 87 -6.42 19.22 1.64
C TRP A 87 -6.43 20.76 1.67
N HIS A 88 -5.69 21.42 0.77
CA HIS A 88 -5.63 22.88 0.70
C HIS A 88 -6.98 23.53 0.35
N ARG A 89 -7.89 22.81 -0.31
CA ARG A 89 -9.20 23.30 -0.75
C ARG A 89 -10.38 22.56 -0.11
N ALA A 90 -10.15 21.38 0.44
CA ALA A 90 -11.17 20.54 1.08
C ALA A 90 -10.63 19.94 2.38
N THR A 91 -10.86 20.63 3.51
CA THR A 91 -10.43 20.16 4.82
C THR A 91 -11.54 19.34 5.49
N ASN A 92 -11.15 18.36 6.33
CA ASN A 92 -12.11 17.63 7.16
C ASN A 92 -12.55 18.50 8.34
N PRO A 93 -13.84 18.82 8.50
CA PRO A 93 -14.31 19.80 9.50
C PRO A 93 -14.25 19.29 10.94
N ASP A 94 -14.28 17.97 11.16
CA ASP A 94 -14.33 17.36 12.48
C ASP A 94 -13.34 16.19 12.68
N GLY A 95 -12.60 15.84 11.63
CA GLY A 95 -11.62 14.75 11.62
C GLY A 95 -12.24 13.36 11.67
N THR A 96 -13.54 13.22 11.45
CA THR A 96 -14.24 11.92 11.38
C THR A 96 -14.31 11.39 9.95
N HIS A 97 -14.54 10.07 9.81
CA HIS A 97 -14.78 9.46 8.50
C HIS A 97 -16.00 10.08 7.77
N PRO A 98 -17.17 10.30 8.41
CA PRO A 98 -18.29 11.00 7.75
C PRO A 98 -17.97 12.43 7.33
N GLY A 99 -17.22 13.18 8.15
CA GLY A 99 -16.76 14.52 7.82
C GLY A 99 -15.84 14.53 6.58
N ALA A 100 -14.91 13.58 6.51
CA ALA A 100 -14.05 13.39 5.36
C ALA A 100 -14.85 13.07 4.08
N ALA A 101 -15.77 12.12 4.16
CA ALA A 101 -16.62 11.73 3.03
C ALA A 101 -17.48 12.88 2.50
N ALA A 102 -18.02 13.71 3.39
CA ALA A 102 -18.79 14.89 3.02
C ALA A 102 -17.91 15.94 2.31
N ALA A 103 -16.70 16.22 2.85
CA ALA A 103 -15.76 17.18 2.26
C ALA A 103 -15.29 16.72 0.87
N VAL A 104 -14.90 15.46 0.69
CA VAL A 104 -14.53 14.88 -0.61
C VAL A 104 -15.70 14.94 -1.59
N THR A 105 -16.93 14.66 -1.14
CA THR A 105 -18.11 14.72 -2.00
C THR A 105 -18.36 16.12 -2.51
N ALA A 106 -18.21 17.14 -1.65
CA ALA A 106 -18.36 18.54 -2.03
C ALA A 106 -17.27 18.97 -3.04
N ASP A 107 -16.02 18.61 -2.79
CA ASP A 107 -14.89 18.92 -3.68
C ASP A 107 -15.04 18.23 -5.05
N ARG A 108 -15.49 16.98 -5.04
CA ARG A 108 -15.76 16.21 -6.27
C ARG A 108 -16.75 16.92 -7.18
N VAL A 109 -17.86 17.38 -6.64
CA VAL A 109 -18.88 18.08 -7.41
C VAL A 109 -18.37 19.42 -7.94
N ALA A 110 -17.56 20.12 -7.17
CA ALA A 110 -17.09 21.46 -7.50
C ALA A 110 -15.90 21.46 -8.48
N ASN A 111 -14.98 20.50 -8.36
CA ASN A 111 -13.64 20.65 -8.96
C ASN A 111 -13.18 19.46 -9.82
N TRP A 112 -13.70 18.24 -9.60
CA TRP A 112 -13.11 17.05 -10.24
C TRP A 112 -13.43 17.00 -11.74
N SER A 113 -12.45 17.34 -12.53
CA SER A 113 -12.36 17.02 -13.96
C SER A 113 -11.26 15.97 -14.18
N GLU A 114 -11.20 15.38 -15.37
CA GLU A 114 -10.09 14.49 -15.72
C GLU A 114 -8.74 15.19 -15.57
N ALA A 115 -8.65 16.47 -15.94
CA ALA A 115 -7.41 17.26 -15.85
C ALA A 115 -6.99 17.50 -14.39
N ASP A 116 -7.94 17.88 -13.52
CA ASP A 116 -7.70 18.08 -12.08
C ASP A 116 -7.23 16.76 -11.42
N ILE A 117 -7.98 15.69 -11.63
CA ILE A 117 -7.62 14.37 -11.09
C ILE A 117 -6.23 13.95 -11.58
N ALA A 118 -5.97 14.07 -12.88
CA ALA A 118 -4.71 13.62 -13.44
C ALA A 118 -3.50 14.40 -12.93
N ALA A 119 -3.64 15.71 -12.71
CA ALA A 119 -2.56 16.54 -12.18
C ALA A 119 -2.19 16.12 -10.74
N ARG A 120 -3.18 15.94 -9.87
CA ARG A 120 -2.99 15.48 -8.48
C ARG A 120 -2.47 14.05 -8.41
N PHE A 121 -3.02 13.17 -9.23
CA PHE A 121 -2.59 11.79 -9.36
C PHE A 121 -1.11 11.69 -9.77
N GLU A 122 -0.69 12.48 -10.78
CA GLU A 122 0.70 12.52 -11.24
C GLU A 122 1.64 13.09 -10.18
N PHE A 123 1.20 14.11 -9.42
CA PHE A 123 1.94 14.62 -8.27
C PHE A 123 2.22 13.53 -7.24
N GLY A 124 1.21 12.76 -6.84
CA GLY A 124 1.37 11.64 -5.91
C GLY A 124 2.31 10.55 -6.45
N LEU A 125 2.23 10.22 -7.75
CA LEU A 125 3.18 9.29 -8.39
C LEU A 125 4.62 9.81 -8.36
N ALA A 126 4.82 11.12 -8.55
CA ALA A 126 6.15 11.73 -8.50
C ALA A 126 6.75 11.69 -7.08
N CYS A 127 5.94 11.95 -6.04
CA CYS A 127 6.33 11.77 -4.64
C CYS A 127 6.75 10.32 -4.38
N ALA A 128 5.89 9.37 -4.69
CA ALA A 128 6.15 7.94 -4.50
C ALA A 128 7.44 7.48 -5.21
N TYR A 129 7.66 7.93 -6.44
CA TYR A 129 8.85 7.61 -7.22
C TYR A 129 10.13 8.15 -6.58
N ALA A 130 10.10 9.41 -6.13
CA ALA A 130 11.23 10.04 -5.45
C ALA A 130 11.60 9.32 -4.15
N HIS A 131 10.60 8.77 -3.44
CA HIS A 131 10.81 7.99 -2.21
C HIS A 131 11.21 6.53 -2.44
N GLY A 132 11.20 6.05 -3.70
CA GLY A 132 11.62 4.68 -4.04
C GLY A 132 10.50 3.67 -4.07
N THR A 133 9.25 4.09 -4.33
CA THR A 133 8.14 3.19 -4.60
C THR A 133 8.20 2.71 -6.06
N ALA A 134 8.13 1.39 -6.28
CA ALA A 134 8.21 0.78 -7.61
C ALA A 134 6.85 0.37 -8.19
N ALA A 135 5.88 0.13 -7.33
CA ALA A 135 4.54 -0.28 -7.75
C ALA A 135 3.48 0.21 -6.76
N MET A 136 2.29 0.52 -7.27
CA MET A 136 1.16 1.02 -6.49
C MET A 136 -0.16 0.42 -6.96
N ARG A 137 -1.08 0.21 -6.01
CA ARG A 137 -2.49 -0.07 -6.29
C ARG A 137 -3.34 1.05 -5.74
N THR A 138 -3.98 1.81 -6.63
CA THR A 138 -4.90 2.88 -6.25
C THR A 138 -6.35 2.41 -6.24
N HIS A 139 -7.17 3.02 -5.38
CA HIS A 139 -8.62 2.86 -5.38
C HIS A 139 -9.23 4.12 -5.98
N ILE A 140 -10.15 3.94 -6.94
CA ILE A 140 -10.80 5.03 -7.67
C ILE A 140 -12.26 5.11 -7.24
N ASP A 141 -12.68 6.27 -6.75
CA ASP A 141 -14.09 6.54 -6.44
C ASP A 141 -14.94 6.34 -7.68
N SER A 142 -15.73 5.27 -7.71
CA SER A 142 -16.35 4.72 -8.90
C SER A 142 -17.87 4.78 -8.85
N TYR A 143 -18.41 5.97 -8.56
CA TYR A 143 -19.85 6.23 -8.55
C TYR A 143 -20.16 7.65 -9.03
N GLY A 144 -21.33 7.83 -9.66
CA GLY A 144 -21.72 9.10 -10.28
C GLY A 144 -20.97 9.38 -11.57
N GLU A 145 -21.15 10.58 -12.11
CA GLU A 145 -20.59 11.01 -13.40
C GLU A 145 -19.07 11.10 -13.39
N HIS A 146 -18.47 11.37 -12.23
CA HIS A 146 -17.01 11.57 -12.08
C HIS A 146 -16.21 10.26 -12.14
N ALA A 147 -16.84 9.10 -12.04
CA ALA A 147 -16.15 7.82 -12.12
C ALA A 147 -15.30 7.69 -13.40
N HIS A 148 -15.86 8.12 -14.54
CA HIS A 148 -15.16 8.06 -15.82
C HIS A 148 -13.89 8.92 -15.86
N HIS A 149 -13.86 10.07 -15.19
CA HIS A 149 -12.69 10.93 -15.12
C HIS A 149 -11.52 10.25 -14.38
N GLY A 150 -11.80 9.61 -13.24
CA GLY A 150 -10.79 8.87 -12.48
C GLY A 150 -10.21 7.69 -13.27
N TRP A 151 -11.07 6.90 -13.92
CA TRP A 151 -10.64 5.77 -14.74
C TRP A 151 -9.91 6.21 -16.01
N SER A 152 -10.29 7.33 -16.63
CA SER A 152 -9.56 7.91 -17.77
C SER A 152 -8.16 8.38 -17.37
N ALA A 153 -8.04 9.14 -16.27
CA ALA A 153 -6.77 9.57 -15.71
C ALA A 153 -5.86 8.37 -15.38
N PHE A 154 -6.41 7.32 -14.75
CA PHE A 154 -5.67 6.09 -14.44
C PHE A 154 -5.09 5.44 -15.69
N ARG A 155 -5.91 5.17 -16.72
CA ARG A 155 -5.42 4.51 -17.96
C ARG A 155 -4.27 5.28 -18.58
N ARG A 156 -4.43 6.60 -18.71
CA ARG A 156 -3.42 7.48 -19.27
C ARG A 156 -2.13 7.47 -18.45
N LEU A 157 -2.23 7.65 -17.12
CA LEU A 157 -1.06 7.74 -16.25
C LEU A 157 -0.38 6.37 -16.09
N ARG A 158 -1.12 5.26 -16.07
CA ARG A 158 -0.54 3.92 -16.08
C ARG A 158 0.41 3.74 -17.27
N ASP A 159 0.00 4.17 -18.44
CA ASP A 159 0.81 4.03 -19.67
C ASP A 159 2.00 5.01 -19.66
N GLN A 160 1.80 6.25 -19.23
CA GLN A 160 2.85 7.27 -19.12
C GLN A 160 3.92 6.92 -18.07
N TRP A 161 3.53 6.29 -16.97
CA TRP A 161 4.43 5.91 -15.88
C TRP A 161 5.00 4.50 -16.02
N SER A 162 4.67 3.80 -17.10
CA SER A 162 5.23 2.49 -17.40
C SER A 162 6.75 2.52 -17.37
N GLY A 163 7.36 1.56 -16.65
CA GLY A 163 8.82 1.50 -16.44
C GLY A 163 9.35 2.37 -15.30
N ARG A 164 8.53 3.27 -14.73
CA ARG A 164 8.82 4.02 -13.50
C ARG A 164 8.06 3.44 -12.30
N ILE A 165 6.74 3.42 -12.35
CA ILE A 165 5.87 2.81 -11.36
C ILE A 165 4.91 1.85 -12.08
N ALA A 166 4.84 0.60 -11.61
CA ALA A 166 3.80 -0.34 -12.05
C ALA A 166 2.49 0.00 -11.33
N LEU A 167 1.46 0.39 -12.08
CA LEU A 167 0.21 0.93 -11.53
C LEU A 167 -0.95 -0.03 -11.77
N GLN A 168 -1.71 -0.34 -10.70
CA GLN A 168 -2.99 -1.02 -10.73
C GLN A 168 -4.08 -0.12 -10.14
N ALA A 169 -5.33 -0.34 -10.52
CA ALA A 169 -6.47 0.35 -9.93
C ALA A 169 -7.59 -0.63 -9.54
N SER A 170 -8.24 -0.36 -8.43
CA SER A 170 -9.48 -0.99 -7.99
C SER A 170 -10.62 0.03 -8.00
N SER A 171 -11.84 -0.38 -8.33
CA SER A 171 -12.99 0.48 -8.08
C SER A 171 -13.22 0.64 -6.57
N LEU A 172 -13.79 1.78 -6.17
CA LEU A 172 -14.31 2.02 -4.84
C LEU A 172 -15.73 2.56 -4.97
N CYS A 173 -16.70 1.76 -4.55
CA CYS A 173 -18.13 2.07 -4.67
C CYS A 173 -18.85 1.61 -3.40
N PRO A 174 -19.73 2.42 -2.80
CA PRO A 174 -20.59 1.95 -1.72
C PRO A 174 -21.46 0.78 -2.16
N THR A 175 -21.59 -0.23 -1.28
CA THR A 175 -22.33 -1.47 -1.59
C THR A 175 -23.75 -1.24 -2.12
N ASN A 176 -24.44 -0.22 -1.59
CA ASN A 176 -25.81 0.12 -1.99
C ASN A 176 -25.93 0.80 -3.38
N ARG A 177 -24.79 1.07 -4.03
CA ARG A 177 -24.74 1.63 -5.41
C ARG A 177 -24.34 0.60 -6.45
N LEU A 178 -24.14 -0.65 -6.03
CA LEU A 178 -23.78 -1.78 -6.91
C LEU A 178 -25.00 -2.59 -7.35
N ASP A 179 -26.21 -2.07 -7.18
CA ASP A 179 -27.44 -2.77 -7.56
C ASP A 179 -27.81 -2.50 -9.04
N GLY A 180 -28.34 -3.53 -9.71
CA GLY A 180 -28.88 -3.44 -11.06
C GLY A 180 -27.88 -3.04 -12.15
N GLU A 181 -28.36 -2.27 -13.14
CA GLU A 181 -27.55 -1.85 -14.30
C GLU A 181 -26.34 -1.01 -13.93
N ALA A 182 -26.39 -0.23 -12.84
CA ALA A 182 -25.26 0.58 -12.41
C ALA A 182 -24.06 -0.27 -11.95
N GLY A 183 -24.32 -1.37 -11.23
CA GLY A 183 -23.28 -2.31 -10.82
C GLY A 183 -22.65 -3.04 -12.00
N GLU A 184 -23.49 -3.49 -12.96
CA GLU A 184 -23.02 -4.14 -14.19
C GLU A 184 -22.16 -3.19 -15.03
N ALA A 185 -22.63 -1.94 -15.26
CA ALA A 185 -21.88 -0.93 -16.00
C ALA A 185 -20.53 -0.59 -15.35
N LEU A 186 -20.48 -0.53 -14.01
CA LEU A 186 -19.23 -0.34 -13.30
C LEU A 186 -18.29 -1.54 -13.48
N ALA A 187 -18.81 -2.76 -13.39
CA ALA A 187 -17.98 -3.95 -13.57
C ALA A 187 -17.42 -4.04 -15.00
N ASP A 188 -18.18 -3.60 -16.01
CA ASP A 188 -17.72 -3.47 -17.41
C ASP A 188 -16.61 -2.41 -17.53
N LEU A 189 -16.80 -1.20 -16.99
CA LEU A 189 -15.80 -0.13 -16.99
C LEU A 189 -14.47 -0.60 -16.35
N VAL A 190 -14.57 -1.33 -15.25
CA VAL A 190 -13.41 -1.87 -14.53
C VAL A 190 -12.70 -2.91 -15.40
N ALA A 191 -13.42 -3.83 -16.00
CA ALA A 191 -12.90 -4.87 -16.90
C ALA A 191 -12.18 -4.24 -18.10
N ASP A 192 -12.82 -3.30 -18.79
CA ASP A 192 -12.27 -2.59 -19.95
C ASP A 192 -11.02 -1.76 -19.61
N SER A 193 -10.90 -1.34 -18.34
CA SER A 193 -9.74 -0.60 -17.85
C SER A 193 -8.60 -1.50 -17.37
N GLY A 194 -8.82 -2.83 -17.31
CA GLY A 194 -7.87 -3.79 -16.74
C GLY A 194 -7.70 -3.60 -15.23
N GLY A 195 -8.78 -3.20 -14.53
CA GLY A 195 -8.82 -2.93 -13.11
C GLY A 195 -9.22 -4.13 -12.25
N LEU A 196 -9.37 -3.88 -10.95
CA LEU A 196 -9.93 -4.79 -9.96
C LEU A 196 -11.32 -4.29 -9.52
N PHE A 197 -12.19 -5.22 -9.18
CA PHE A 197 -13.52 -4.87 -8.71
C PHE A 197 -13.54 -4.73 -7.20
N GLY A 198 -13.91 -3.54 -6.73
CA GLY A 198 -13.87 -3.18 -5.32
C GLY A 198 -15.11 -2.42 -4.88
N MET A 199 -15.37 -2.50 -3.59
CA MET A 199 -16.44 -1.79 -2.90
C MET A 199 -16.00 -1.35 -1.52
N THR A 200 -16.80 -0.51 -0.84
CA THR A 200 -16.67 -0.24 0.58
C THR A 200 -17.89 -0.75 1.35
N THR A 201 -17.63 -1.39 2.48
CA THR A 201 -18.66 -1.88 3.40
C THR A 201 -18.90 -0.92 4.57
N THR A 202 -18.11 0.15 4.68
CA THR A 202 -18.18 1.11 5.78
C THR A 202 -19.57 1.73 5.87
N GLY A 203 -20.16 1.69 7.08
CA GLY A 203 -21.49 2.22 7.33
C GLY A 203 -22.65 1.37 6.77
N THR A 204 -22.38 0.17 6.26
CA THR A 204 -23.41 -0.73 5.73
C THR A 204 -23.85 -1.71 6.81
N PRO A 205 -25.16 -1.80 7.14
CA PRO A 205 -25.69 -2.84 8.03
C PRO A 205 -25.44 -4.24 7.48
N ILE A 206 -25.12 -5.18 8.36
CA ILE A 206 -24.87 -6.58 8.00
C ILE A 206 -26.16 -7.39 8.18
N ASP A 207 -26.97 -7.36 7.17
CA ASP A 207 -28.30 -8.02 7.10
C ASP A 207 -28.42 -8.93 5.87
N ASP A 208 -29.60 -9.43 5.61
CA ASP A 208 -29.84 -10.30 4.44
C ASP A 208 -29.74 -9.55 3.11
N ASP A 209 -30.03 -8.25 3.10
CA ASP A 209 -29.85 -7.39 1.93
C ASP A 209 -28.36 -7.23 1.62
N PHE A 210 -27.53 -7.00 2.64
CA PHE A 210 -26.06 -6.97 2.47
C PHE A 210 -25.57 -8.30 1.88
N ARG A 211 -26.00 -9.44 2.43
CA ARG A 211 -25.59 -10.76 1.93
C ARG A 211 -26.04 -10.98 0.49
N ALA A 212 -27.22 -10.49 0.13
CA ALA A 212 -27.70 -10.56 -1.26
C ALA A 212 -26.85 -9.69 -2.20
N ARG A 213 -26.48 -8.47 -1.79
CA ARG A 213 -25.59 -7.59 -2.56
C ARG A 213 -24.19 -8.19 -2.69
N LEU A 214 -23.65 -8.76 -1.60
CA LEU A 214 -22.36 -9.43 -1.60
C LEU A 214 -22.33 -10.60 -2.63
N ARG A 215 -23.38 -11.41 -2.67
CA ARG A 215 -23.50 -12.47 -3.69
C ARG A 215 -23.47 -11.91 -5.12
N ARG A 216 -24.27 -10.85 -5.39
CA ARG A 216 -24.27 -10.19 -6.71
C ARG A 216 -22.91 -9.58 -7.07
N PHE A 217 -22.24 -8.96 -6.10
CA PHE A 217 -20.89 -8.42 -6.29
C PHE A 217 -19.92 -9.50 -6.78
N PHE A 218 -19.91 -10.66 -6.12
CA PHE A 218 -19.09 -11.79 -6.56
C PHE A 218 -19.54 -12.40 -7.89
N ASP A 219 -20.86 -12.40 -8.20
CA ASP A 219 -21.36 -12.84 -9.50
C ASP A 219 -20.85 -11.93 -10.63
N MET A 220 -20.93 -10.61 -10.46
CA MET A 220 -20.42 -9.63 -11.43
C MET A 220 -18.90 -9.77 -11.63
N ALA A 221 -18.14 -9.93 -10.54
CA ALA A 221 -16.69 -10.14 -10.59
C ALA A 221 -16.34 -11.45 -11.31
N SER A 222 -17.05 -12.54 -11.01
CA SER A 222 -16.84 -13.86 -11.62
C SER A 222 -17.14 -13.85 -13.13
N ALA A 223 -18.25 -13.23 -13.52
CA ALA A 223 -18.66 -13.14 -14.93
C ALA A 223 -17.60 -12.45 -15.82
N ARG A 224 -16.80 -11.56 -15.24
CA ARG A 224 -15.77 -10.78 -15.95
C ARG A 224 -14.35 -11.21 -15.56
N GLN A 225 -14.19 -12.26 -14.77
CA GLN A 225 -12.89 -12.75 -14.25
C GLN A 225 -12.09 -11.66 -13.50
N LEU A 226 -12.79 -10.75 -12.82
CA LEU A 226 -12.18 -9.66 -12.08
C LEU A 226 -11.63 -10.15 -10.73
N ARG A 227 -10.44 -9.68 -10.39
CA ARG A 227 -9.90 -9.80 -9.03
C ARG A 227 -10.63 -8.82 -8.11
N VAL A 228 -10.64 -9.13 -6.82
CA VAL A 228 -11.42 -8.39 -5.81
C VAL A 228 -10.51 -7.69 -4.81
N ASP A 229 -10.82 -6.42 -4.50
CA ASP A 229 -10.14 -5.61 -3.49
C ASP A 229 -11.16 -4.69 -2.78
N VAL A 230 -11.35 -4.87 -1.47
CA VAL A 230 -12.50 -4.32 -0.74
C VAL A 230 -12.04 -3.51 0.49
N HIS A 231 -12.66 -2.33 0.70
CA HIS A 231 -12.58 -1.60 1.98
C HIS A 231 -13.59 -2.22 2.95
N VAL A 232 -13.09 -2.71 4.09
CA VAL A 232 -13.89 -3.53 4.99
C VAL A 232 -13.85 -3.00 6.41
N ASP A 233 -15.03 -2.80 6.99
CA ASP A 233 -15.22 -2.55 8.42
C ASP A 233 -14.28 -1.45 8.98
N GLU A 234 -14.12 -0.35 8.22
CA GLU A 234 -13.33 0.82 8.63
C GLU A 234 -14.11 1.66 9.65
N THR A 235 -14.33 1.08 10.81
CA THR A 235 -15.13 1.66 11.88
C THR A 235 -14.75 1.07 13.23
N GLY A 236 -15.08 1.79 14.33
CA GLY A 236 -15.03 1.25 15.69
C GLY A 236 -16.33 0.56 16.14
N ASP A 237 -17.27 0.35 15.25
CA ASP A 237 -18.52 -0.36 15.54
C ASP A 237 -18.26 -1.87 15.65
N GLN A 238 -18.45 -2.41 16.86
CA GLN A 238 -18.29 -3.84 17.15
C GLN A 238 -19.27 -4.74 16.37
N SER A 239 -20.36 -4.19 15.86
CA SER A 239 -21.35 -4.95 15.08
C SER A 239 -20.98 -5.09 13.60
N ALA A 240 -20.01 -4.33 13.10
CA ALA A 240 -19.52 -4.45 11.73
C ALA A 240 -18.79 -5.79 11.55
N ARG A 241 -19.25 -6.61 10.64
CA ARG A 241 -18.80 -7.99 10.41
C ARG A 241 -18.70 -8.34 8.92
N ALA A 242 -18.52 -7.36 8.07
CA ALA A 242 -18.45 -7.60 6.63
C ALA A 242 -17.27 -8.49 6.27
N LEU A 243 -16.12 -8.38 6.95
CA LEU A 243 -14.97 -9.26 6.75
C LEU A 243 -15.35 -10.74 6.89
N LYS A 244 -16.11 -11.07 7.93
CA LYS A 244 -16.59 -12.43 8.17
C LYS A 244 -17.51 -12.93 7.05
N GLU A 245 -18.46 -12.10 6.63
CA GLU A 245 -19.40 -12.44 5.55
C GLU A 245 -18.68 -12.61 4.19
N ILE A 246 -17.69 -11.76 3.90
CA ILE A 246 -16.85 -11.89 2.70
C ILE A 246 -16.09 -13.22 2.73
N ALA A 247 -15.49 -13.58 3.86
CA ALA A 247 -14.77 -14.84 3.99
C ALA A 247 -15.71 -16.06 3.81
N ILE A 248 -16.89 -16.05 4.43
CA ILE A 248 -17.89 -17.10 4.26
C ILE A 248 -18.31 -17.23 2.79
N GLU A 249 -18.59 -16.12 2.12
CA GLU A 249 -19.01 -16.15 0.71
C GLU A 249 -17.89 -16.62 -0.22
N ALA A 250 -16.65 -16.23 0.03
CA ALA A 250 -15.48 -16.69 -0.71
C ALA A 250 -15.26 -18.21 -0.56
N ILE A 251 -15.39 -18.75 0.67
CA ILE A 251 -15.32 -20.18 0.94
C ILE A 251 -16.45 -20.92 0.22
N ARG A 252 -17.71 -20.44 0.36
CA ARG A 252 -18.88 -21.04 -0.28
C ARG A 252 -18.74 -21.16 -1.80
N ARG A 253 -18.05 -20.18 -2.42
CA ARG A 253 -17.80 -20.17 -3.87
C ARG A 253 -16.56 -20.93 -4.29
N ASN A 254 -15.75 -21.41 -3.36
CA ASN A 254 -14.40 -21.90 -3.65
C ASN A 254 -13.63 -20.87 -4.52
N TRP A 255 -13.59 -19.62 -4.05
CA TRP A 255 -13.04 -18.50 -4.81
C TRP A 255 -11.54 -18.68 -5.02
N GLY A 256 -11.13 -18.99 -6.25
CA GLY A 256 -9.77 -19.41 -6.57
C GLY A 256 -8.74 -18.27 -6.72
N GLN A 257 -9.15 -17.00 -6.49
CA GLN A 257 -8.26 -15.83 -6.60
C GLN A 257 -8.07 -15.17 -5.24
N THR A 258 -6.92 -14.51 -5.04
CA THR A 258 -6.67 -13.74 -3.83
C THR A 258 -7.63 -12.54 -3.76
N ILE A 259 -8.34 -12.43 -2.64
CA ILE A 259 -9.11 -11.24 -2.26
C ILE A 259 -8.22 -10.41 -1.35
N GLN A 260 -8.14 -9.10 -1.57
CA GLN A 260 -7.53 -8.17 -0.63
C GLN A 260 -8.62 -7.43 0.15
N CYS A 261 -8.52 -7.41 1.49
CA CYS A 261 -9.40 -6.63 2.35
C CYS A 261 -8.59 -5.56 3.08
N GLY A 262 -8.98 -4.30 2.89
CA GLY A 262 -8.37 -3.15 3.53
C GLY A 262 -9.03 -2.79 4.85
N HIS A 263 -8.31 -2.10 5.74
CA HIS A 263 -8.73 -1.56 7.04
C HIS A 263 -9.04 -2.61 8.10
N CYS A 264 -10.20 -3.23 8.04
CA CYS A 264 -10.67 -4.26 9.01
C CYS A 264 -10.59 -3.80 10.48
N CYS A 265 -10.82 -2.51 10.74
CA CYS A 265 -10.59 -1.88 12.05
C CYS A 265 -11.54 -2.43 13.12
N ALA A 266 -12.81 -2.68 12.77
CA ALA A 266 -13.84 -3.15 13.71
C ALA A 266 -13.47 -4.47 14.38
N LEU A 267 -12.63 -5.30 13.73
CA LEU A 267 -12.19 -6.58 14.29
C LEU A 267 -11.49 -6.42 15.65
N ALA A 268 -10.69 -5.35 15.82
CA ALA A 268 -10.00 -5.04 17.07
C ALA A 268 -10.93 -4.60 18.21
N MET A 269 -12.21 -4.40 17.93
CA MET A 269 -13.24 -4.00 18.91
C MET A 269 -14.18 -5.16 19.24
N GLN A 270 -14.08 -6.31 18.57
CA GLN A 270 -14.88 -7.52 18.79
C GLN A 270 -14.32 -8.33 19.96
N THR A 271 -15.07 -9.33 20.42
CA THR A 271 -14.53 -10.26 21.42
C THR A 271 -13.44 -11.14 20.83
N ASP A 272 -12.56 -11.68 21.67
CA ASP A 272 -11.45 -12.55 21.23
C ASP A 272 -11.98 -13.76 20.46
N GLU A 273 -13.10 -14.38 20.88
CA GLU A 273 -13.70 -15.53 20.22
C GLU A 273 -14.22 -15.19 18.80
N GLU A 274 -14.82 -14.01 18.65
CA GLU A 274 -15.33 -13.53 17.36
C GLU A 274 -14.18 -13.19 16.41
N ALA A 275 -13.15 -12.52 16.93
CA ALA A 275 -11.95 -12.16 16.19
C ALA A 275 -11.21 -13.41 15.70
N GLU A 276 -10.98 -14.40 16.58
CA GLU A 276 -10.35 -15.67 16.23
C GLU A 276 -11.15 -16.45 15.18
N LEU A 277 -12.49 -16.50 15.33
CA LEU A 277 -13.34 -17.14 14.32
C LEU A 277 -13.19 -16.46 12.96
N THR A 278 -13.23 -15.14 12.92
CA THR A 278 -13.10 -14.35 11.68
C THR A 278 -11.72 -14.57 11.05
N ILE A 279 -10.65 -14.55 11.84
CA ILE A 279 -9.29 -14.79 11.35
C ILE A 279 -9.13 -16.19 10.74
N ARG A 280 -9.73 -17.23 11.37
CA ARG A 280 -9.74 -18.59 10.80
C ARG A 280 -10.44 -18.64 9.44
N LEU A 281 -11.60 -17.99 9.32
CA LEU A 281 -12.34 -17.93 8.05
C LEU A 281 -11.58 -17.15 6.98
N VAL A 282 -10.94 -16.02 7.33
CA VAL A 282 -10.09 -15.24 6.44
C VAL A 282 -8.94 -16.07 5.88
N ARG A 283 -8.27 -16.84 6.75
CA ARG A 283 -7.22 -17.78 6.33
C ARG A 283 -7.75 -18.86 5.39
N GLU A 284 -8.87 -19.50 5.75
CA GLU A 284 -9.49 -20.56 4.94
C GLU A 284 -9.92 -20.04 3.57
N ALA A 285 -10.43 -18.82 3.51
CA ALA A 285 -10.84 -18.15 2.28
C ALA A 285 -9.66 -17.69 1.39
N GLY A 286 -8.41 -17.76 1.87
CA GLY A 286 -7.25 -17.24 1.14
C GLY A 286 -7.23 -15.72 0.98
N ILE A 287 -7.89 -15.00 1.89
CA ILE A 287 -7.94 -13.53 1.90
C ILE A 287 -6.61 -12.99 2.44
N ALA A 288 -6.11 -11.92 1.81
CA ALA A 288 -5.00 -11.12 2.30
C ALA A 288 -5.51 -9.81 2.91
N ILE A 289 -4.83 -9.34 3.95
CA ILE A 289 -5.16 -8.08 4.64
C ILE A 289 -4.19 -6.99 4.21
N VAL A 290 -4.69 -5.78 4.01
CA VAL A 290 -3.85 -4.59 3.96
C VAL A 290 -4.25 -3.66 5.11
N THR A 291 -3.28 -3.32 5.94
CA THR A 291 -3.46 -2.41 7.08
C THR A 291 -2.97 -1.01 6.73
N LEU A 292 -3.67 -0.01 7.23
CA LEU A 292 -3.56 1.40 6.87
C LEU A 292 -3.44 2.27 8.14
N PRO A 293 -2.40 2.01 8.98
CA PRO A 293 -2.42 2.48 10.38
C PRO A 293 -2.43 3.99 10.52
N MET A 294 -1.80 4.74 9.62
CA MET A 294 -1.72 6.19 9.74
C MET A 294 -3.11 6.83 9.54
N CYS A 295 -3.80 6.48 8.46
CA CYS A 295 -5.14 6.99 8.17
C CYS A 295 -6.15 6.49 9.20
N ASN A 296 -6.14 5.20 9.53
CA ASN A 296 -7.07 4.64 10.50
C ASN A 296 -6.89 5.24 11.89
N MET A 297 -5.65 5.40 12.38
CA MET A 297 -5.40 6.08 13.66
C MET A 297 -5.91 7.53 13.65
N TYR A 298 -5.80 8.23 12.53
CA TYR A 298 -6.28 9.61 12.40
C TYR A 298 -7.81 9.71 12.50
N LEU A 299 -8.53 8.81 11.83
CA LEU A 299 -10.00 8.84 11.76
C LEU A 299 -10.68 8.21 12.95
N GLN A 300 -10.12 7.13 13.51
CA GLN A 300 -10.81 6.32 14.52
C GLN A 300 -10.68 6.88 15.94
N GLY A 301 -11.71 6.63 16.77
CA GLY A 301 -11.71 6.99 18.18
C GLY A 301 -11.71 8.50 18.46
N ARG A 302 -11.93 9.34 17.46
CA ARG A 302 -11.91 10.80 17.57
C ARG A 302 -13.15 11.30 18.32
N ALA A 303 -12.92 12.16 19.32
CA ALA A 303 -13.96 12.88 20.02
C ALA A 303 -13.45 14.25 20.49
N PRO A 304 -14.25 15.33 20.42
CA PRO A 304 -13.86 16.66 20.86
C PRO A 304 -13.38 16.67 22.31
N GLY A 305 -12.22 17.28 22.57
CA GLY A 305 -11.67 17.43 23.91
C GLY A 305 -11.22 16.13 24.61
N ARG A 306 -11.11 15.02 23.88
CA ARG A 306 -10.69 13.73 24.45
C ARG A 306 -9.60 13.08 23.60
N THR A 307 -8.53 12.62 24.25
CA THR A 307 -7.49 11.78 23.59
C THR A 307 -8.10 10.42 23.24
N PRO A 308 -7.84 9.92 22.01
CA PRO A 308 -8.27 8.57 21.62
C PRO A 308 -7.73 7.51 22.59
N ARG A 309 -8.59 6.54 22.96
CA ARG A 309 -8.23 5.42 23.84
C ARG A 309 -7.99 4.14 23.09
N TRP A 310 -8.33 4.11 21.82
CA TRP A 310 -8.17 3.04 20.88
C TRP A 310 -7.27 3.50 19.73
N ARG A 311 -6.37 2.64 19.24
CA ARG A 311 -5.44 3.00 18.17
C ARG A 311 -6.07 3.05 16.79
N GLY A 312 -7.24 2.45 16.61
CA GLY A 312 -7.99 2.48 15.36
C GLY A 312 -7.53 1.50 14.28
N VAL A 313 -6.59 0.62 14.59
CA VAL A 313 -5.99 -0.32 13.62
C VAL A 313 -6.49 -1.74 13.83
N THR A 314 -6.36 -2.59 12.80
CA THR A 314 -6.74 -4.00 12.83
C THR A 314 -5.74 -4.87 13.62
N LEU A 315 -6.03 -6.17 13.74
CA LEU A 315 -5.27 -7.18 14.49
C LEU A 315 -4.11 -7.74 13.63
N ILE A 316 -3.06 -6.92 13.42
CA ILE A 316 -1.95 -7.23 12.50
C ILE A 316 -1.19 -8.48 12.92
N GLN A 317 -0.86 -8.60 14.22
CA GLN A 317 -0.04 -9.70 14.74
C GLN A 317 -0.81 -11.00 14.72
N GLU A 318 -2.09 -10.97 15.04
CA GLU A 318 -2.99 -12.12 15.07
C GLU A 318 -3.23 -12.69 13.66
N PHE A 319 -3.45 -11.83 12.66
CA PHE A 319 -3.52 -12.24 11.26
C PHE A 319 -2.21 -12.91 10.80
N ALA A 320 -1.07 -12.27 11.07
CA ALA A 320 0.23 -12.83 10.70
C ALA A 320 0.52 -14.16 11.41
N ALA A 321 0.20 -14.27 12.70
CA ALA A 321 0.34 -15.50 13.46
C ALA A 321 -0.53 -16.65 12.92
N ALA A 322 -1.71 -16.31 12.37
CA ALA A 322 -2.57 -17.26 11.68
C ALA A 322 -2.08 -17.63 10.26
N GLY A 323 -1.01 -17.01 9.77
CA GLY A 323 -0.48 -17.22 8.41
C GLY A 323 -1.27 -16.48 7.32
N VAL A 324 -2.05 -15.46 7.67
CA VAL A 324 -2.70 -14.57 6.71
C VAL A 324 -1.68 -13.54 6.22
N PRO A 325 -1.53 -13.34 4.90
CA PRO A 325 -0.65 -12.29 4.38
C PRO A 325 -1.12 -10.90 4.80
N VAL A 326 -0.22 -10.09 5.40
CA VAL A 326 -0.51 -8.72 5.81
C VAL A 326 0.43 -7.75 5.12
N SER A 327 -0.13 -6.84 4.34
CA SER A 327 0.59 -5.73 3.71
C SER A 327 0.36 -4.43 4.48
N PHE A 328 1.33 -3.52 4.45
CA PHE A 328 1.21 -2.15 4.97
C PHE A 328 1.13 -1.19 3.80
N ALA A 329 0.26 -0.17 3.89
CA ALA A 329 0.07 0.79 2.81
C ALA A 329 -0.24 2.20 3.34
N SER A 330 -0.06 3.20 2.48
CA SER A 330 -0.21 4.61 2.85
C SER A 330 -1.66 5.03 3.02
N ASP A 331 -2.56 4.50 2.20
CA ASP A 331 -3.96 4.92 2.11
C ASP A 331 -4.10 6.32 1.52
N ASN A 332 -4.88 7.18 2.15
CA ASN A 332 -5.07 8.57 1.79
C ASN A 332 -3.82 9.42 2.08
N CYS A 333 -3.63 10.46 1.29
CA CYS A 333 -2.52 11.37 1.43
C CYS A 333 -2.99 12.79 1.11
N ARG A 334 -2.82 13.73 2.06
CA ARG A 334 -3.16 15.15 1.97
C ARG A 334 -4.56 15.42 1.42
N ASP A 335 -5.52 14.66 1.90
CA ASP A 335 -6.94 14.78 1.62
C ASP A 335 -7.78 14.77 2.93
N PRO A 336 -9.12 14.94 2.88
CA PRO A 336 -9.94 14.97 4.09
C PRO A 336 -9.89 13.71 4.96
N PHE A 337 -9.53 12.53 4.43
CA PHE A 337 -9.37 11.32 5.23
C PHE A 337 -8.04 11.30 5.98
N TYR A 338 -6.97 11.85 5.39
CA TYR A 338 -5.67 11.96 6.05
C TYR A 338 -4.89 13.18 5.54
N PRO A 339 -4.67 14.23 6.38
CA PRO A 339 -4.08 15.50 5.94
C PRO A 339 -2.57 15.47 5.78
N TYR A 340 -1.93 14.36 6.07
CA TYR A 340 -0.49 14.18 6.07
C TYR A 340 -0.05 13.15 5.03
N GLY A 341 1.24 12.78 5.07
CA GLY A 341 1.82 11.77 4.17
C GLY A 341 2.39 12.39 2.90
N ASP A 342 3.18 11.60 2.21
CA ASP A 342 3.88 11.96 0.97
C ASP A 342 4.19 10.71 0.12
N TYR A 343 3.40 9.64 0.27
CA TYR A 343 3.62 8.34 -0.37
C TYR A 343 5.01 7.73 -0.10
N ASP A 344 5.63 8.07 1.03
CA ASP A 344 6.87 7.46 1.52
C ASP A 344 6.60 6.15 2.25
N MET A 345 6.79 5.03 1.56
CA MET A 345 6.58 3.70 2.14
C MET A 345 7.52 3.36 3.31
N LEU A 346 8.64 4.06 3.46
CA LEU A 346 9.46 3.94 4.68
C LEU A 346 8.80 4.63 5.88
N GLU A 347 8.13 5.77 5.66
CA GLU A 347 7.30 6.40 6.69
C GLU A 347 6.17 5.45 7.12
N VAL A 348 5.46 4.88 6.16
CA VAL A 348 4.40 3.88 6.41
C VAL A 348 4.91 2.72 7.27
N PHE A 349 6.05 2.14 6.88
CA PHE A 349 6.67 1.05 7.64
C PHE A 349 7.03 1.48 9.07
N ARG A 350 7.69 2.62 9.21
CA ARG A 350 8.11 3.17 10.50
C ARG A 350 6.94 3.43 11.44
N GLU A 351 5.90 4.08 10.95
CA GLU A 351 4.72 4.40 11.75
C GLU A 351 3.88 3.15 12.06
N THR A 352 3.75 2.22 11.12
CA THR A 352 3.07 0.93 11.37
C THR A 352 3.76 0.16 12.51
N VAL A 353 5.09 0.05 12.48
CA VAL A 353 5.87 -0.61 13.55
C VAL A 353 5.58 0.03 14.90
N ARG A 354 5.55 1.37 14.99
CA ARG A 354 5.29 2.11 16.22
C ARG A 354 3.84 1.99 16.70
N ILE A 355 2.89 2.14 15.79
CA ILE A 355 1.46 2.12 16.11
C ILE A 355 1.02 0.73 16.58
N ALA A 356 1.48 -0.32 15.92
CA ALA A 356 1.07 -1.69 16.20
C ALA A 356 2.07 -2.48 17.07
N GLN A 357 3.15 -1.83 17.57
CA GLN A 357 4.18 -2.44 18.43
C GLN A 357 4.80 -3.69 17.82
N LEU A 358 5.30 -3.55 16.58
CA LEU A 358 5.85 -4.65 15.78
C LEU A 358 7.38 -4.77 15.90
N ASP A 359 7.97 -4.16 16.88
CA ASP A 359 9.42 -4.08 17.10
C ASP A 359 10.01 -5.31 17.82
N LEU A 360 9.18 -6.15 18.46
CA LEU A 360 9.60 -7.31 19.24
C LEU A 360 8.84 -8.61 18.85
N PRO A 361 9.34 -9.34 17.80
CA PRO A 361 10.46 -9.08 16.91
C PRO A 361 10.09 -8.23 15.68
N ILE A 362 11.05 -7.45 15.20
CA ILE A 362 10.87 -6.65 13.98
C ILE A 362 11.09 -7.46 12.70
N SER A 363 11.85 -8.54 12.78
CA SER A 363 12.35 -9.31 11.63
C SER A 363 11.30 -9.80 10.62
N PRO A 364 10.04 -10.11 10.95
CA PRO A 364 9.04 -10.56 9.96
C PRO A 364 8.52 -9.43 9.06
N TRP A 365 8.52 -8.18 9.53
CA TRP A 365 7.70 -7.11 8.99
C TRP A 365 8.23 -6.38 7.75
N PRO A 366 9.54 -6.30 7.46
CA PRO A 366 9.99 -5.64 6.22
C PRO A 366 9.36 -6.21 4.95
N GLY A 367 9.03 -7.51 4.95
CA GLY A 367 8.31 -8.14 3.84
C GLY A 367 6.94 -7.53 3.55
N SER A 368 6.29 -6.91 4.54
CA SER A 368 4.94 -6.32 4.42
C SER A 368 4.87 -5.03 3.58
N VAL A 369 6.01 -4.45 3.22
CA VAL A 369 6.11 -3.31 2.28
C VAL A 369 6.85 -3.68 0.98
N GLY A 370 7.14 -4.97 0.78
CA GLY A 370 7.89 -5.47 -0.38
C GLY A 370 7.28 -6.76 -0.95
N VAL A 371 7.78 -7.90 -0.48
CA VAL A 371 7.43 -9.24 -1.02
C VAL A 371 5.95 -9.57 -0.85
N THR A 372 5.37 -9.25 0.30
CA THR A 372 3.96 -9.56 0.58
C THR A 372 3.02 -8.82 -0.37
N PRO A 373 3.05 -7.47 -0.46
CA PRO A 373 2.20 -6.76 -1.41
C PRO A 373 2.51 -7.11 -2.87
N ALA A 374 3.78 -7.38 -3.23
CA ALA A 374 4.13 -7.86 -4.57
C ALA A 374 3.38 -9.15 -4.91
N THR A 375 3.39 -10.11 -4.00
CA THR A 375 2.76 -11.43 -4.18
C THR A 375 1.24 -11.32 -4.22
N VAL A 376 0.64 -10.63 -3.24
CA VAL A 376 -0.82 -10.46 -3.10
C VAL A 376 -1.39 -9.71 -4.29
N CYS A 377 -0.74 -8.62 -4.69
CA CYS A 377 -1.22 -7.78 -5.79
C CYS A 377 -0.84 -8.33 -7.17
N GLY A 378 0.13 -9.25 -7.25
CA GLY A 378 0.72 -9.67 -8.53
C GLY A 378 1.47 -8.51 -9.20
N LEU A 379 2.14 -7.68 -8.39
CA LEU A 379 2.95 -6.55 -8.83
C LEU A 379 4.43 -6.97 -8.94
N PRO A 380 5.22 -6.37 -9.85
CA PRO A 380 6.63 -6.66 -9.97
C PRO A 380 7.45 -6.01 -8.85
N GLY A 381 8.62 -6.58 -8.53
CA GLY A 381 9.57 -6.00 -7.58
C GLY A 381 9.35 -6.43 -6.13
N GLY A 382 9.72 -5.56 -5.19
CA GLY A 382 9.57 -5.77 -3.74
C GLY A 382 10.52 -6.80 -3.12
N ARG A 383 11.50 -7.31 -3.89
CA ARG A 383 12.51 -8.28 -3.42
C ARG A 383 13.85 -8.09 -4.13
N ILE A 384 14.91 -8.52 -3.47
CA ILE A 384 16.24 -8.65 -4.08
C ILE A 384 16.43 -10.10 -4.54
N ALA A 385 16.55 -10.29 -5.85
CA ALA A 385 16.79 -11.59 -6.47
C ALA A 385 17.60 -11.44 -7.75
N VAL A 386 18.40 -12.45 -8.09
CA VAL A 386 19.13 -12.48 -9.36
C VAL A 386 18.15 -12.44 -10.53
N GLY A 387 18.40 -11.56 -11.51
CA GLY A 387 17.56 -11.35 -12.68
C GLY A 387 16.46 -10.30 -12.51
N GLU A 388 16.10 -9.89 -11.25
CA GLU A 388 15.17 -8.79 -11.03
C GLU A 388 15.78 -7.44 -11.43
N PRO A 389 14.98 -6.43 -11.77
CA PRO A 389 15.46 -5.06 -11.93
C PRO A 389 16.26 -4.59 -10.71
N ALA A 390 17.36 -3.90 -10.93
CA ALA A 390 18.13 -3.29 -9.85
C ALA A 390 17.46 -2.00 -9.36
N ASP A 391 16.22 -2.13 -8.90
CA ASP A 391 15.42 -1.08 -8.28
C ASP A 391 15.60 -1.19 -6.76
N LEU A 392 16.47 -0.34 -6.21
CA LEU A 392 16.99 -0.48 -4.85
C LEU A 392 16.94 0.86 -4.10
N ILE A 393 16.91 0.78 -2.78
CA ILE A 393 17.05 1.93 -1.88
C ILE A 393 18.20 1.64 -0.93
N ALA A 394 19.21 2.52 -0.94
CA ALA A 394 20.36 2.46 -0.07
C ALA A 394 20.21 3.42 1.11
N PHE A 395 20.48 2.93 2.31
CA PHE A 395 20.42 3.68 3.57
C PHE A 395 21.75 3.61 4.32
N ARG A 396 22.10 4.68 5.00
CA ARG A 396 23.27 4.68 5.91
C ARG A 396 23.00 3.91 7.20
N ALA A 397 21.74 3.77 7.58
CA ALA A 397 21.33 3.05 8.77
C ALA A 397 21.78 1.58 8.71
N ARG A 398 22.44 1.09 9.74
CA ARG A 398 23.02 -0.26 9.81
C ARG A 398 22.14 -1.26 10.55
N GLY A 399 21.34 -0.79 11.50
CA GLY A 399 20.38 -1.58 12.25
C GLY A 399 18.96 -1.09 12.02
N MET A 400 17.97 -1.88 12.41
CA MET A 400 16.56 -1.51 12.27
C MET A 400 16.20 -0.32 13.15
N THR A 401 16.79 -0.20 14.33
CA THR A 401 16.58 0.95 15.22
C THR A 401 17.13 2.25 14.62
N GLU A 402 18.30 2.21 13.96
CA GLU A 402 18.84 3.37 13.23
C GLU A 402 17.93 3.75 12.05
N LEU A 403 17.41 2.76 11.31
CA LEU A 403 16.51 2.99 10.19
C LEU A 403 15.21 3.67 10.63
N LEU A 404 14.59 3.18 11.69
CA LEU A 404 13.31 3.67 12.18
C LEU A 404 13.40 4.95 13.03
N ALA A 405 14.59 5.32 13.49
CA ALA A 405 14.80 6.52 14.31
C ALA A 405 14.62 7.82 13.53
N ARG A 406 14.85 7.81 12.21
CA ARG A 406 14.91 9.01 11.36
C ARG A 406 14.09 8.83 10.08
N PRO A 407 13.70 9.92 9.39
CA PRO A 407 13.05 9.85 8.06
C PRO A 407 13.96 9.27 6.97
N GLN A 408 15.27 9.16 7.18
CA GLN A 408 16.26 8.72 6.17
C GLN A 408 16.18 9.58 4.89
N ALA A 409 16.14 10.90 5.07
CA ALA A 409 16.07 11.87 3.96
C ALA A 409 17.32 11.85 3.06
N ASP A 410 18.41 11.25 3.52
CA ASP A 410 19.68 11.04 2.80
C ASP A 410 19.77 9.66 2.12
N ARG A 411 18.63 8.95 2.01
CA ARG A 411 18.55 7.70 1.24
C ARG A 411 18.91 7.93 -0.22
N VAL A 412 19.42 6.92 -0.86
CA VAL A 412 19.71 6.93 -2.31
C VAL A 412 18.84 5.91 -2.99
N VAL A 413 18.07 6.36 -3.98
CA VAL A 413 17.19 5.50 -4.77
C VAL A 413 17.86 5.15 -6.08
N LEU A 414 17.90 3.86 -6.40
CA LEU A 414 18.39 3.34 -7.67
C LEU A 414 17.21 2.77 -8.46
N ARG A 415 17.12 3.12 -9.73
CA ARG A 415 16.18 2.53 -10.67
C ARG A 415 16.95 1.93 -11.84
N ARG A 416 16.75 0.62 -12.04
CA ARG A 416 17.54 -0.16 -13.02
C ARG A 416 19.04 0.07 -12.87
N GLY A 417 19.53 0.04 -11.62
CA GLY A 417 20.96 0.21 -11.31
C GLY A 417 21.51 1.61 -11.49
N ARG A 418 20.68 2.61 -11.76
CA ARG A 418 21.09 4.01 -11.87
C ARG A 418 20.54 4.81 -10.70
N VAL A 419 21.38 5.61 -10.08
CA VAL A 419 20.93 6.59 -9.07
C VAL A 419 19.99 7.57 -9.76
N ILE A 420 18.81 7.79 -9.18
CA ILE A 420 17.89 8.81 -9.68
C ILE A 420 18.08 10.11 -8.90
N ASP A 421 18.05 11.22 -9.62
CA ASP A 421 18.02 12.57 -9.04
C ASP A 421 16.56 13.07 -9.00
N ALA A 422 15.67 12.24 -8.45
CA ALA A 422 14.27 12.58 -8.31
C ALA A 422 14.03 13.19 -6.92
N VAL A 423 13.50 14.38 -6.92
CA VAL A 423 13.05 15.11 -5.73
C VAL A 423 11.53 15.11 -5.73
N ALA A 424 10.90 14.98 -4.58
CA ALA A 424 9.45 15.15 -4.48
C ALA A 424 9.06 16.53 -5.02
N PRO A 425 7.95 16.63 -5.79
CA PRO A 425 7.53 17.90 -6.39
C PRO A 425 7.18 18.95 -5.31
N ASP A 426 7.25 20.21 -5.68
CA ASP A 426 6.90 21.30 -4.77
C ASP A 426 5.37 21.45 -4.69
N TYR A 427 4.82 21.50 -3.48
CA TYR A 427 3.37 21.70 -3.27
C TYR A 427 2.81 22.93 -3.98
N ARG A 428 3.63 23.96 -4.28
CA ARG A 428 3.24 25.12 -5.09
C ARG A 428 2.80 24.76 -6.52
N GLU A 429 3.15 23.59 -7.02
CA GLU A 429 2.67 23.11 -8.32
C GLU A 429 1.16 22.87 -8.32
N LEU A 430 0.57 22.64 -7.13
CA LEU A 430 -0.87 22.43 -6.91
C LEU A 430 -1.66 23.73 -6.71
N ASP A 431 -1.01 24.90 -6.59
CA ASP A 431 -1.68 26.17 -6.29
C ASP A 431 -2.66 26.62 -7.39
N ARG A 432 -2.63 25.98 -8.54
CA ARG A 432 -3.47 26.33 -9.71
C ARG A 432 -4.65 25.35 -9.92
N LEU A 433 -4.81 24.37 -9.03
CA LEU A 433 -5.84 23.35 -9.12
C LEU A 433 -7.09 23.66 -8.30
#